data_f5f8306b5c8df5f61090d21f00803a8c
#
_entry.id   f5f8306b5c8df5f61090d21f00803a8c
#
_cell.length_a   1.000
_cell.length_b   1.000
_cell.length_c   1.000
_cell.angle_alpha   90.00
_cell.angle_beta   90.00
_cell.angle_gamma   90.00
#
_symmetry.space_group_name_H-M   'P 1'
#
loop_
_entity.id
_entity.type
_entity.pdbx_description
1 polymer ?
#
loop_
_entity_poly.entity_id
_entity_poly.type
_entity_poly.pdbx_seq_one_letter_code
_entity_poly.pdbx_strand_id
1 'polypeptide(L)'
;MNTNKKTARIAGALYFIYMVATIFADASRTKLVVFGDAMATANNILASEQLFRIGFVSDVLAGVLFLLAAWALYVLLKPVNKNIALLFLLLNLGGVAVQCINMLNLFSAVLLLSGADYLKVFQINQLQSLAMFFLYLYKNGFMIAQFFYAAWLFPLGYLVFKSGYLPKGLGIILMIECFCWLIYPLQFFLFPAYELISYLSFAVGFIGEFGLTLWLLIMGAKDQPSSLAQ
;
A
#
# COMPACT_ATOMS: atom_id res chain seq x y z
N MET A 1 19.49 25.24 -0.38
CA MET A 1 19.31 23.77 -0.46
C MET A 1 18.80 23.48 -1.86
N ASN A 2 19.49 22.62 -2.62
CA ASN A 2 19.13 22.26 -4.00
C ASN A 2 17.67 21.76 -4.05
N THR A 3 16.91 22.22 -5.06
CA THR A 3 15.48 21.89 -5.23
C THR A 3 15.25 20.39 -5.28
N ASN A 4 16.12 19.62 -5.96
CA ASN A 4 16.02 18.16 -6.04
C ASN A 4 16.20 17.49 -4.67
N LYS A 5 17.14 17.96 -3.87
CA LYS A 5 17.37 17.44 -2.51
C LYS A 5 16.16 17.68 -1.59
N LYS A 6 15.52 18.85 -1.74
CA LYS A 6 14.29 19.18 -0.98
C LYS A 6 13.12 18.26 -1.41
N THR A 7 12.90 18.13 -2.72
CA THR A 7 11.83 17.26 -3.26
C THR A 7 12.04 15.81 -2.87
N ALA A 8 13.27 15.30 -2.94
CA ALA A 8 13.61 13.94 -2.52
C ALA A 8 13.30 13.70 -1.03
N ARG A 9 13.66 14.65 -0.15
CA ARG A 9 13.36 14.53 1.28
C ARG A 9 11.88 14.61 1.59
N ILE A 10 11.12 15.43 0.87
CA ILE A 10 9.65 15.47 0.97
C ILE A 10 9.05 14.13 0.55
N ALA A 11 9.49 13.56 -0.58
CA ALA A 11 9.06 12.25 -1.03
C ALA A 11 9.35 11.17 0.02
N GLY A 12 10.58 11.16 0.57
CA GLY A 12 10.97 10.22 1.63
C GLY A 12 10.14 10.38 2.91
N ALA A 13 9.87 11.61 3.34
CA ALA A 13 9.05 11.87 4.53
C ALA A 13 7.60 11.40 4.34
N LEU A 14 6.97 11.73 3.21
CA LEU A 14 5.62 11.29 2.88
C LEU A 14 5.53 9.76 2.81
N TYR A 15 6.51 9.12 2.17
CA TYR A 15 6.56 7.67 2.07
C TYR A 15 6.77 7.00 3.43
N PHE A 16 7.63 7.55 4.27
CA PHE A 16 7.84 7.04 5.63
C PHE A 16 6.58 7.12 6.48
N ILE A 17 5.88 8.27 6.46
CA ILE A 17 4.62 8.45 7.21
C ILE A 17 3.54 7.49 6.68
N TYR A 18 3.46 7.31 5.36
CA TYR A 18 2.61 6.29 4.74
C TYR A 18 2.87 4.90 5.31
N MET A 19 4.13 4.46 5.33
CA MET A 19 4.51 3.14 5.86
C MET A 19 4.10 2.96 7.32
N VAL A 20 4.36 3.96 8.16
CA VAL A 20 3.97 3.93 9.58
C VAL A 20 2.45 3.84 9.73
N ALA A 21 1.70 4.64 8.96
CA ALA A 21 0.24 4.64 9.01
C ALA A 21 -0.35 3.29 8.55
N THR A 22 0.20 2.69 7.50
CA THR A 22 -0.21 1.37 6.99
C THR A 22 0.08 0.25 7.99
N ILE A 23 1.28 0.23 8.59
CA ILE A 23 1.66 -0.74 9.62
C ILE A 23 0.72 -0.65 10.82
N PHE A 24 0.41 0.57 11.28
CA PHE A 24 -0.54 0.78 12.37
C PHE A 24 -1.94 0.26 12.02
N ALA A 25 -2.45 0.59 10.83
CA ALA A 25 -3.76 0.15 10.36
C ALA A 25 -3.84 -1.38 10.27
N ASP A 26 -2.80 -2.02 9.74
CA ASP A 26 -2.73 -3.48 9.63
C ASP A 26 -2.65 -4.15 11.00
N ALA A 27 -1.81 -3.66 11.89
CA ALA A 27 -1.70 -4.18 13.25
C ALA A 27 -3.02 -4.06 14.05
N SER A 28 -3.80 -2.98 13.84
CA SER A 28 -5.11 -2.83 14.47
C SER A 28 -6.12 -3.85 13.94
N ARG A 29 -6.14 -4.14 12.64
CA ARG A 29 -7.01 -5.16 12.03
C ARG A 29 -6.66 -6.58 12.45
N THR A 30 -5.37 -6.91 12.38
CA THR A 30 -4.88 -8.26 12.70
C THR A 30 -5.25 -8.69 14.12
N LYS A 31 -5.35 -7.74 15.05
CA LYS A 31 -5.80 -8.02 16.44
C LYS A 31 -7.30 -8.31 16.56
N LEU A 32 -8.12 -7.79 15.65
CA LEU A 32 -9.57 -7.80 15.78
C LEU A 32 -10.23 -8.82 14.86
N VAL A 33 -9.65 -9.09 13.68
CA VAL A 33 -10.24 -9.97 12.67
C VAL A 33 -9.64 -11.37 12.76
N VAL A 34 -10.48 -12.34 13.14
CA VAL A 34 -10.15 -13.77 13.17
C VAL A 34 -10.84 -14.42 11.97
N PHE A 35 -10.14 -14.55 10.84
CA PHE A 35 -10.69 -15.16 9.65
C PHE A 35 -11.13 -16.61 9.92
N GLY A 36 -12.37 -16.96 9.53
CA GLY A 36 -12.99 -18.24 9.80
C GLY A 36 -13.88 -18.26 11.05
N ASP A 37 -13.78 -17.25 11.94
CA ASP A 37 -14.64 -17.12 13.11
C ASP A 37 -15.38 -15.78 13.12
N ALA A 38 -16.60 -15.78 12.56
CA ALA A 38 -17.44 -14.59 12.44
C ALA A 38 -17.89 -14.04 13.79
N MET A 39 -18.16 -14.91 14.77
CA MET A 39 -18.60 -14.52 16.10
C MET A 39 -17.46 -13.87 16.89
N ALA A 40 -16.28 -14.49 16.93
CA ALA A 40 -15.12 -13.91 17.59
C ALA A 40 -14.73 -12.56 16.97
N THR A 41 -14.73 -12.46 15.64
CA THR A 41 -14.44 -11.21 14.91
C THR A 41 -15.45 -10.11 15.28
N ALA A 42 -16.75 -10.41 15.27
CA ALA A 42 -17.78 -9.45 15.61
C ALA A 42 -17.61 -8.95 17.07
N ASN A 43 -17.39 -9.86 18.00
CA ASN A 43 -17.17 -9.52 19.42
C ASN A 43 -15.93 -8.65 19.60
N ASN A 44 -14.82 -8.97 18.93
CA ASN A 44 -13.58 -8.19 18.99
C ASN A 44 -13.78 -6.77 18.42
N ILE A 45 -14.45 -6.65 17.26
CA ILE A 45 -14.73 -5.36 16.64
C ILE A 45 -15.62 -4.51 17.56
N LEU A 46 -16.70 -5.09 18.11
CA LEU A 46 -17.59 -4.36 19.01
C LEU A 46 -16.90 -3.94 20.32
N ALA A 47 -16.06 -4.81 20.89
CA ALA A 47 -15.30 -4.50 22.10
C ALA A 47 -14.23 -3.42 21.89
N SER A 48 -13.76 -3.23 20.64
CA SER A 48 -12.67 -2.30 20.29
C SER A 48 -13.01 -1.47 19.04
N GLU A 49 -14.27 -1.06 18.90
CA GLU A 49 -14.77 -0.36 17.71
C GLU A 49 -13.97 0.90 17.40
N GLN A 50 -13.59 1.67 18.42
CA GLN A 50 -12.78 2.86 18.25
C GLN A 50 -11.42 2.56 17.62
N LEU A 51 -10.75 1.47 18.04
CA LEU A 51 -9.47 1.04 17.46
C LEU A 51 -9.65 0.66 15.97
N PHE A 52 -10.72 -0.06 15.65
CA PHE A 52 -11.05 -0.44 14.28
C PHE A 52 -11.26 0.81 13.39
N ARG A 53 -12.03 1.80 13.89
CA ARG A 53 -12.30 3.06 13.19
C ARG A 53 -11.03 3.89 12.99
N ILE A 54 -10.16 3.98 14.00
CA ILE A 54 -8.88 4.69 13.88
C ILE A 54 -7.99 3.98 12.85
N GLY A 55 -7.92 2.65 12.88
CA GLY A 55 -7.20 1.86 11.86
C GLY A 55 -7.74 2.11 10.45
N PHE A 56 -9.06 2.15 10.29
CA PHE A 56 -9.70 2.48 9.01
C PHE A 56 -9.31 3.88 8.50
N VAL A 57 -9.41 4.91 9.35
CA VAL A 57 -9.06 6.28 8.98
C VAL A 57 -7.56 6.37 8.65
N SER A 58 -6.71 5.69 9.44
CA SER A 58 -5.27 5.62 9.19
C SER A 58 -4.96 5.04 7.80
N ASP A 59 -5.66 4.00 7.39
CA ASP A 59 -5.50 3.36 6.07
C ASP A 59 -5.91 4.29 4.92
N VAL A 60 -7.03 5.00 5.06
CA VAL A 60 -7.48 5.99 4.06
C VAL A 60 -6.47 7.12 3.92
N LEU A 61 -5.98 7.65 5.05
CA LEU A 61 -4.95 8.69 5.06
C LEU A 61 -3.63 8.19 4.48
N ALA A 62 -3.26 6.93 4.75
CA ALA A 62 -2.09 6.29 4.17
C ALA A 62 -2.17 6.27 2.64
N GLY A 63 -3.34 5.94 2.06
CA GLY A 63 -3.54 5.99 0.60
C GLY A 63 -3.28 7.38 0.01
N VAL A 64 -3.77 8.44 0.67
CA VAL A 64 -3.51 9.83 0.25
C VAL A 64 -2.02 10.17 0.36
N LEU A 65 -1.36 9.80 1.46
CA LEU A 65 0.07 10.03 1.66
C LEU A 65 0.92 9.29 0.62
N PHE A 66 0.52 8.07 0.25
CA PHE A 66 1.20 7.28 -0.76
C PHE A 66 1.12 7.94 -2.14
N LEU A 67 -0.05 8.45 -2.52
CA LEU A 67 -0.22 9.19 -3.77
C LEU A 67 0.61 10.48 -3.78
N LEU A 68 0.67 11.22 -2.66
CA LEU A 68 1.51 12.41 -2.54
C LEU A 68 3.01 12.08 -2.61
N ALA A 69 3.43 10.95 -2.02
CA ALA A 69 4.80 10.46 -2.14
C ALA A 69 5.15 10.11 -3.60
N ALA A 70 4.24 9.39 -4.29
CA ALA A 70 4.38 9.07 -5.71
C ALA A 70 4.43 10.34 -6.59
N TRP A 71 3.60 11.34 -6.27
CA TRP A 71 3.66 12.64 -6.95
C TRP A 71 5.01 13.35 -6.75
N ALA A 72 5.53 13.37 -5.53
CA ALA A 72 6.85 13.96 -5.25
C ALA A 72 7.98 13.21 -5.98
N LEU A 73 7.91 11.88 -6.05
CA LEU A 73 8.82 11.05 -6.86
C LEU A 73 8.69 11.34 -8.36
N TYR A 74 7.46 11.53 -8.85
CA TYR A 74 7.23 11.94 -10.24
C TYR A 74 7.90 13.27 -10.54
N VAL A 75 7.73 14.28 -9.70
CA VAL A 75 8.40 15.58 -9.87
C VAL A 75 9.91 15.44 -9.88
N LEU A 76 10.47 14.57 -9.03
CA LEU A 76 11.90 14.31 -8.94
C LEU A 76 12.43 13.58 -10.19
N LEU A 77 11.68 12.59 -10.72
CA LEU A 77 12.17 11.65 -11.73
C LEU A 77 11.71 11.97 -13.17
N LYS A 78 10.70 12.83 -13.35
CA LYS A 78 10.24 13.23 -14.70
C LYS A 78 11.33 13.80 -15.63
N PRO A 79 12.43 14.44 -15.14
CA PRO A 79 13.50 14.88 -16.04
C PRO A 79 14.29 13.72 -16.64
N VAL A 80 14.29 12.52 -16.02
CA VAL A 80 14.94 11.31 -16.54
C VAL A 80 14.18 10.77 -17.75
N ASN A 81 12.86 10.53 -17.56
CA ASN A 81 11.94 10.16 -18.63
C ASN A 81 10.50 10.45 -18.18
N LYS A 82 9.87 11.45 -18.78
CA LYS A 82 8.53 11.93 -18.42
C LYS A 82 7.46 10.85 -18.60
N ASN A 83 7.52 10.05 -19.66
CA ASN A 83 6.50 9.05 -19.95
C ASN A 83 6.57 7.88 -18.97
N ILE A 84 7.77 7.41 -18.64
CA ILE A 84 7.97 6.35 -17.65
C ILE A 84 7.62 6.87 -16.25
N ALA A 85 7.93 8.14 -15.95
CA ALA A 85 7.53 8.77 -14.70
C ALA A 85 6.00 8.88 -14.56
N LEU A 86 5.31 9.23 -15.65
CA LEU A 86 3.85 9.23 -15.68
C LEU A 86 3.28 7.82 -15.52
N LEU A 87 3.89 6.81 -16.14
CA LEU A 87 3.44 5.41 -16.04
C LEU A 87 3.45 4.92 -14.59
N PHE A 88 4.56 5.10 -13.84
CA PHE A 88 4.57 4.66 -12.45
C PHE A 88 3.55 5.42 -11.59
N LEU A 89 3.37 6.73 -11.83
CA LEU A 89 2.37 7.52 -11.10
C LEU A 89 0.95 7.03 -11.37
N LEU A 90 0.61 6.71 -12.63
CA LEU A 90 -0.71 6.17 -12.99
C LEU A 90 -0.94 4.78 -12.39
N LEU A 91 0.08 3.92 -12.37
CA LEU A 91 -0.01 2.62 -11.72
C LEU A 91 -0.23 2.76 -10.20
N ASN A 92 0.51 3.66 -9.55
CA ASN A 92 0.29 3.97 -8.13
C ASN A 92 -1.13 4.49 -7.88
N LEU A 93 -1.58 5.47 -8.68
CA LEU A 93 -2.94 6.02 -8.58
C LEU A 93 -4.00 4.93 -8.77
N GLY A 94 -3.82 4.01 -9.72
CA GLY A 94 -4.71 2.87 -9.94
C GLY A 94 -4.83 2.00 -8.70
N GLY A 95 -3.71 1.65 -8.07
CA GLY A 95 -3.69 0.88 -6.83
C GLY A 95 -4.38 1.59 -5.68
N VAL A 96 -4.07 2.88 -5.48
CA VAL A 96 -4.69 3.71 -4.44
C VAL A 96 -6.19 3.84 -4.66
N ALA A 97 -6.64 4.07 -5.91
CA ALA A 97 -8.08 4.19 -6.22
C ALA A 97 -8.83 2.89 -5.92
N VAL A 98 -8.28 1.74 -6.36
CA VAL A 98 -8.87 0.41 -6.07
C VAL A 98 -8.93 0.19 -4.57
N GLN A 99 -7.85 0.47 -3.83
CA GLN A 99 -7.81 0.30 -2.39
C GLN A 99 -8.79 1.23 -1.66
N CYS A 100 -8.90 2.50 -2.05
CA CYS A 100 -9.85 3.43 -1.45
C CYS A 100 -11.31 2.98 -1.62
N ILE A 101 -11.67 2.48 -2.81
CA ILE A 101 -13.01 1.89 -3.03
C ILE A 101 -13.19 0.63 -2.19
N ASN A 102 -12.15 -0.21 -2.11
CA ASN A 102 -12.16 -1.43 -1.32
C ASN A 102 -12.35 -1.18 0.19
N MET A 103 -11.95 -0.01 0.70
CA MET A 103 -12.18 0.39 2.09
C MET A 103 -13.67 0.41 2.48
N LEU A 104 -14.59 0.54 1.51
CA LEU A 104 -16.03 0.41 1.76
C LEU A 104 -16.38 -1.01 2.26
N ASN A 105 -15.72 -2.05 1.73
CA ASN A 105 -15.93 -3.41 2.21
C ASN A 105 -15.47 -3.55 3.68
N LEU A 106 -14.33 -2.96 4.03
CA LEU A 106 -13.85 -2.97 5.43
C LEU A 106 -14.82 -2.27 6.37
N PHE A 107 -15.33 -1.10 5.97
CA PHE A 107 -16.25 -0.32 6.80
C PHE A 107 -17.64 -0.96 6.89
N SER A 108 -18.06 -1.74 5.90
CA SER A 108 -19.33 -2.48 5.91
C SER A 108 -19.45 -3.44 7.11
N ALA A 109 -18.34 -4.00 7.60
CA ALA A 109 -18.35 -4.82 8.79
C ALA A 109 -18.84 -4.03 10.02
N VAL A 110 -18.39 -2.79 10.22
CA VAL A 110 -18.84 -1.92 11.31
C VAL A 110 -20.31 -1.54 11.16
N LEU A 111 -20.75 -1.22 9.92
CA LEU A 111 -22.14 -0.88 9.66
C LEU A 111 -23.07 -2.05 9.99
N LEU A 112 -22.73 -3.27 9.61
CA LEU A 112 -23.52 -4.48 9.87
C LEU A 112 -23.60 -4.81 11.36
N LEU A 113 -22.57 -4.48 12.14
CA LEU A 113 -22.52 -4.72 13.58
C LEU A 113 -23.03 -3.55 14.42
N SER A 114 -23.46 -2.45 13.80
CA SER A 114 -23.84 -1.20 14.49
C SER A 114 -25.13 -1.28 15.31
N GLY A 115 -25.96 -2.31 15.14
CA GLY A 115 -27.26 -2.42 15.78
C GLY A 115 -28.32 -1.44 15.27
N ALA A 116 -28.11 -0.83 14.09
CA ALA A 116 -29.04 0.13 13.49
C ALA A 116 -30.43 -0.50 13.25
N ASP A 117 -31.48 0.32 13.34
CA ASP A 117 -32.89 -0.17 13.29
C ASP A 117 -33.22 -0.94 11.99
N TYR A 118 -32.67 -0.53 10.86
CA TYR A 118 -32.90 -1.19 9.56
C TYR A 118 -32.27 -2.60 9.49
N LEU A 119 -31.37 -2.95 10.42
CA LEU A 119 -30.74 -4.27 10.50
C LEU A 119 -31.51 -5.25 11.40
N LYS A 120 -32.53 -4.80 12.14
CA LYS A 120 -33.30 -5.64 13.08
C LYS A 120 -34.10 -6.75 12.39
N VAL A 121 -34.23 -6.71 11.06
CA VAL A 121 -34.85 -7.79 10.25
C VAL A 121 -33.95 -9.04 10.14
N PHE A 122 -32.66 -8.90 10.41
CA PHE A 122 -31.68 -9.97 10.36
C PHE A 122 -31.41 -10.53 11.78
N GLN A 123 -31.11 -11.82 11.84
CA GLN A 123 -30.61 -12.43 13.08
C GLN A 123 -29.15 -12.03 13.30
N ILE A 124 -28.71 -12.00 14.57
CA ILE A 124 -27.35 -11.59 14.93
C ILE A 124 -26.28 -12.42 14.21
N ASN A 125 -26.46 -13.74 14.14
CA ASN A 125 -25.53 -14.65 13.45
C ASN A 125 -25.46 -14.38 11.93
N GLN A 126 -26.55 -13.94 11.33
CA GLN A 126 -26.55 -13.53 9.90
C GLN A 126 -25.74 -12.26 9.70
N LEU A 127 -25.90 -11.27 10.57
CA LEU A 127 -25.11 -10.02 10.52
C LEU A 127 -23.62 -10.28 10.73
N GLN A 128 -23.26 -11.16 11.67
CA GLN A 128 -21.87 -11.58 11.91
C GLN A 128 -21.28 -12.28 10.67
N SER A 129 -22.03 -13.16 10.04
CA SER A 129 -21.60 -13.86 8.82
C SER A 129 -21.45 -12.91 7.64
N LEU A 130 -22.37 -11.95 7.48
CA LEU A 130 -22.27 -10.91 6.44
C LEU A 130 -21.06 -9.97 6.69
N ALA A 131 -20.82 -9.58 7.95
CA ALA A 131 -19.64 -8.78 8.29
C ALA A 131 -18.35 -9.52 7.91
N MET A 132 -18.25 -10.82 8.23
CA MET A 132 -17.12 -11.67 7.83
C MET A 132 -16.99 -11.76 6.30
N PHE A 133 -18.09 -11.90 5.58
CA PHE A 133 -18.08 -11.91 4.10
C PHE A 133 -17.50 -10.62 3.52
N PHE A 134 -17.89 -9.45 4.04
CA PHE A 134 -17.31 -8.17 3.61
C PHE A 134 -15.83 -8.04 3.97
N LEU A 135 -15.38 -8.59 5.09
CA LEU A 135 -13.95 -8.66 5.43
C LEU A 135 -13.17 -9.55 4.46
N TYR A 136 -13.76 -10.65 3.97
CA TYR A 136 -13.18 -11.44 2.89
C TYR A 136 -13.15 -10.66 1.58
N LEU A 137 -14.21 -9.93 1.23
CA LEU A 137 -14.20 -9.04 0.05
C LEU A 137 -13.10 -7.99 0.15
N TYR A 138 -12.92 -7.38 1.34
CA TYR A 138 -11.82 -6.46 1.59
C TYR A 138 -10.45 -7.12 1.35
N LYS A 139 -10.22 -8.33 1.86
CA LYS A 139 -9.00 -9.09 1.64
C LYS A 139 -8.74 -9.34 0.14
N ASN A 140 -9.77 -9.75 -0.60
CA ASN A 140 -9.67 -9.98 -2.05
C ASN A 140 -9.42 -8.68 -2.82
N GLY A 141 -10.11 -7.60 -2.48
CA GLY A 141 -9.91 -6.28 -3.11
C GLY A 141 -8.51 -5.72 -2.85
N PHE A 142 -7.95 -5.94 -1.66
CA PHE A 142 -6.56 -5.61 -1.36
C PHE A 142 -5.60 -6.38 -2.29
N MET A 143 -5.84 -7.67 -2.53
CA MET A 143 -5.02 -8.46 -3.47
C MET A 143 -5.10 -7.95 -4.91
N ILE A 144 -6.25 -7.41 -5.33
CA ILE A 144 -6.38 -6.76 -6.64
C ILE A 144 -5.53 -5.49 -6.71
N ALA A 145 -5.55 -4.67 -5.66
CA ALA A 145 -4.71 -3.46 -5.59
C ALA A 145 -3.20 -3.79 -5.65
N GLN A 146 -2.78 -4.94 -5.10
CA GLN A 146 -1.39 -5.40 -5.10
C GLN A 146 -0.79 -5.57 -6.51
N PHE A 147 -1.58 -5.90 -7.53
CA PHE A 147 -1.09 -5.93 -8.91
C PHE A 147 -0.57 -4.57 -9.36
N PHE A 148 -1.26 -3.50 -9.00
CA PHE A 148 -0.87 -2.13 -9.32
C PHE A 148 0.33 -1.70 -8.47
N TYR A 149 0.32 -2.03 -7.17
CA TYR A 149 1.41 -1.72 -6.25
C TYR A 149 2.70 -2.49 -6.57
N ALA A 150 2.61 -3.68 -7.13
CA ALA A 150 3.76 -4.38 -7.64
C ALA A 150 4.27 -3.76 -8.97
N ALA A 151 3.34 -3.52 -9.91
CA ALA A 151 3.70 -3.07 -11.25
C ALA A 151 4.35 -1.67 -11.28
N TRP A 152 4.01 -0.76 -10.34
CA TRP A 152 4.60 0.59 -10.30
C TRP A 152 6.10 0.60 -9.97
N LEU A 153 6.59 -0.46 -9.28
CA LEU A 153 7.98 -0.57 -8.84
C LEU A 153 8.96 -0.72 -9.99
N PHE A 154 8.58 -1.41 -11.06
CA PHE A 154 9.49 -1.60 -12.20
C PHE A 154 9.84 -0.28 -12.91
N PRO A 155 8.87 0.55 -13.36
CA PRO A 155 9.19 1.84 -13.96
C PRO A 155 9.84 2.81 -12.97
N LEU A 156 9.47 2.78 -11.68
CA LEU A 156 10.14 3.55 -10.63
C LEU A 156 11.61 3.14 -10.51
N GLY A 157 11.89 1.85 -10.38
CA GLY A 157 13.24 1.30 -10.25
C GLY A 157 14.11 1.62 -11.47
N TYR A 158 13.55 1.51 -12.67
CA TYR A 158 14.22 1.91 -13.90
C TYR A 158 14.64 3.39 -13.90
N LEU A 159 13.75 4.29 -13.47
CA LEU A 159 14.05 5.72 -13.38
C LEU A 159 15.10 6.00 -12.31
N VAL A 160 15.04 5.37 -11.15
CA VAL A 160 16.07 5.46 -10.11
C VAL A 160 17.42 5.02 -10.66
N PHE A 161 17.49 3.89 -11.37
CA PHE A 161 18.71 3.36 -11.98
C PHE A 161 19.30 4.32 -13.02
N LYS A 162 18.46 4.95 -13.85
CA LYS A 162 18.87 5.87 -14.93
C LYS A 162 19.13 7.31 -14.44
N SER A 163 18.67 7.70 -13.27
CA SER A 163 18.68 9.09 -12.79
C SER A 163 20.07 9.72 -12.67
N GLY A 164 21.08 8.93 -12.32
CA GLY A 164 22.44 9.42 -12.03
C GLY A 164 22.59 10.15 -10.68
N TYR A 165 21.49 10.55 -10.03
CA TYR A 165 21.48 11.26 -8.75
C TYR A 165 20.91 10.44 -7.58
N LEU A 166 20.42 9.24 -7.85
CA LEU A 166 20.03 8.22 -6.87
C LEU A 166 20.91 6.97 -7.02
N PRO A 167 21.04 6.13 -5.98
CA PRO A 167 21.86 4.92 -6.05
C PRO A 167 21.31 3.92 -7.06
N LYS A 168 22.12 3.51 -8.03
CA LYS A 168 21.74 2.52 -9.04
C LYS A 168 21.30 1.18 -8.43
N GLY A 169 21.96 0.77 -7.33
CA GLY A 169 21.62 -0.46 -6.62
C GLY A 169 20.17 -0.48 -6.12
N LEU A 170 19.66 0.64 -5.59
CA LEU A 170 18.25 0.74 -5.19
C LEU A 170 17.31 0.58 -6.39
N GLY A 171 17.67 1.16 -7.54
CA GLY A 171 16.88 0.97 -8.76
C GLY A 171 16.79 -0.50 -9.20
N ILE A 172 17.90 -1.25 -9.12
CA ILE A 172 17.91 -2.68 -9.44
C ILE A 172 17.04 -3.47 -8.46
N ILE A 173 17.16 -3.20 -7.16
CA ILE A 173 16.38 -3.87 -6.11
C ILE A 173 14.88 -3.63 -6.35
N LEU A 174 14.45 -2.38 -6.61
CA LEU A 174 13.05 -2.06 -6.89
C LEU A 174 12.50 -2.80 -8.14
N MET A 175 13.31 -2.94 -9.20
CA MET A 175 12.90 -3.70 -10.38
C MET A 175 12.72 -5.20 -10.07
N ILE A 176 13.58 -5.80 -9.24
CA ILE A 176 13.45 -7.18 -8.77
C ILE A 176 12.23 -7.31 -7.85
N GLU A 177 12.04 -6.36 -6.95
CA GLU A 177 10.94 -6.28 -6.00
C GLU A 177 9.57 -6.28 -6.69
N CYS A 178 9.45 -5.65 -7.86
CA CYS A 178 8.24 -5.72 -8.70
C CYS A 178 7.78 -7.17 -8.92
N PHE A 179 8.70 -8.06 -9.31
CA PHE A 179 8.37 -9.45 -9.56
C PHE A 179 8.07 -10.21 -8.26
N CYS A 180 8.78 -9.91 -7.18
CA CYS A 180 8.53 -10.50 -5.88
C CYS A 180 7.12 -10.14 -5.38
N TRP A 181 6.73 -8.87 -5.47
CA TRP A 181 5.38 -8.44 -5.07
C TRP A 181 4.28 -8.96 -5.99
N LEU A 182 4.53 -9.21 -7.28
CA LEU A 182 3.55 -9.83 -8.18
C LEU A 182 3.27 -11.29 -7.83
N ILE A 183 4.24 -11.99 -7.24
CA ILE A 183 4.05 -13.38 -6.80
C ILE A 183 2.92 -13.46 -5.75
N TYR A 184 2.78 -12.49 -4.87
CA TYR A 184 1.81 -12.51 -3.78
C TYR A 184 0.35 -12.60 -4.27
N PRO A 185 -0.19 -11.67 -5.08
CA PRO A 185 -1.55 -11.80 -5.58
C PRO A 185 -1.71 -12.97 -6.57
N LEU A 186 -0.68 -13.34 -7.33
CA LEU A 186 -0.75 -14.50 -8.21
C LEU A 186 -0.87 -15.80 -7.40
N GLN A 187 -0.07 -15.96 -6.34
CA GLN A 187 -0.18 -17.09 -5.43
C GLN A 187 -1.56 -17.14 -4.78
N PHE A 188 -2.04 -16.00 -4.27
CA PHE A 188 -3.33 -15.92 -3.59
C PHE A 188 -4.50 -16.38 -4.47
N PHE A 189 -4.57 -15.95 -5.73
CA PHE A 189 -5.69 -16.28 -6.62
C PHE A 189 -5.53 -17.61 -7.36
N LEU A 190 -4.32 -17.99 -7.73
CA LEU A 190 -4.09 -19.17 -8.59
C LEU A 190 -3.62 -20.40 -7.80
N PHE A 191 -2.90 -20.18 -6.71
CA PHE A 191 -2.24 -21.27 -5.96
C PHE A 191 -2.44 -21.10 -4.45
N PRO A 192 -3.69 -21.04 -3.93
CA PRO A 192 -3.98 -20.71 -2.54
C PRO A 192 -3.39 -21.68 -1.52
N ALA A 193 -3.10 -22.92 -1.94
CA ALA A 193 -2.48 -23.94 -1.08
C ALA A 193 -0.96 -23.74 -0.83
N TYR A 194 -0.31 -22.83 -1.55
CA TYR A 194 1.16 -22.65 -1.50
C TYR A 194 1.56 -21.31 -0.84
N GLU A 195 1.04 -21.00 0.34
CA GLU A 195 1.27 -19.72 1.04
C GLU A 195 2.77 -19.44 1.32
N LEU A 196 3.60 -20.48 1.47
CA LEU A 196 5.04 -20.34 1.72
C LEU A 196 5.76 -19.50 0.65
N ILE A 197 5.29 -19.57 -0.61
CA ILE A 197 5.86 -18.80 -1.72
C ILE A 197 5.77 -17.29 -1.46
N SER A 198 4.66 -16.83 -0.90
CA SER A 198 4.45 -15.42 -0.58
C SER A 198 5.36 -14.91 0.53
N TYR A 199 5.65 -15.71 1.54
CA TYR A 199 6.56 -15.30 2.63
C TYR A 199 7.98 -15.01 2.14
N LEU A 200 8.48 -15.82 1.18
CA LEU A 200 9.78 -15.57 0.55
C LEU A 200 9.79 -14.25 -0.24
N SER A 201 8.67 -13.92 -0.88
CA SER A 201 8.53 -12.66 -1.64
C SER A 201 8.54 -11.44 -0.73
N PHE A 202 7.91 -11.51 0.44
CA PHE A 202 7.91 -10.42 1.42
C PHE A 202 9.32 -10.07 1.94
N ALA A 203 10.17 -11.08 2.17
CA ALA A 203 11.51 -10.86 2.68
C ALA A 203 12.37 -10.02 1.71
N VAL A 204 12.20 -10.20 0.41
CA VAL A 204 12.89 -9.41 -0.62
C VAL A 204 12.18 -8.09 -0.87
N GLY A 205 10.84 -8.11 -0.91
CA GLY A 205 9.99 -6.99 -1.25
C GLY A 205 10.11 -5.79 -0.32
N PHE A 206 10.43 -5.98 0.94
CA PHE A 206 10.55 -4.87 1.90
C PHE A 206 11.85 -4.05 1.75
N ILE A 207 12.92 -4.65 1.20
CA ILE A 207 14.26 -4.03 1.23
C ILE A 207 14.35 -2.83 0.28
N GLY A 208 13.75 -2.90 -0.90
CA GLY A 208 13.85 -1.85 -1.92
C GLY A 208 13.08 -0.60 -1.56
N GLU A 209 11.80 -0.73 -1.22
CA GLU A 209 10.95 0.41 -0.86
C GLU A 209 11.40 1.08 0.43
N PHE A 210 11.73 0.29 1.47
CA PHE A 210 12.25 0.82 2.73
C PHE A 210 13.63 1.47 2.54
N GLY A 211 14.51 0.82 1.79
CA GLY A 211 15.83 1.36 1.46
C GLY A 211 15.74 2.67 0.68
N LEU A 212 14.86 2.75 -0.34
CA LEU A 212 14.62 3.99 -1.07
C LEU A 212 14.07 5.08 -0.16
N THR A 213 13.08 4.76 0.68
CA THR A 213 12.46 5.70 1.61
C THR A 213 13.47 6.32 2.56
N LEU A 214 14.30 5.49 3.21
CA LEU A 214 15.36 5.96 4.12
C LEU A 214 16.42 6.77 3.37
N TRP A 215 16.83 6.33 2.18
CA TRP A 215 17.78 7.08 1.37
C TRP A 215 17.26 8.48 1.04
N LEU A 216 16.03 8.57 0.54
CA LEU A 216 15.41 9.85 0.20
C LEU A 216 15.28 10.78 1.40
N LEU A 217 14.90 10.24 2.56
CA LEU A 217 14.69 11.01 3.80
C LEU A 217 16.02 11.56 4.33
N ILE A 218 17.05 10.73 4.43
CA ILE A 218 18.32 11.07 5.08
C ILE A 218 19.26 11.75 4.09
N MET A 219 19.56 11.09 2.98
CA MET A 219 20.56 11.55 2.01
C MET A 219 19.96 12.51 0.98
N GLY A 220 18.69 12.31 0.60
CA GLY A 220 18.04 13.02 -0.49
C GLY A 220 18.58 12.61 -1.87
N ALA A 221 18.60 13.54 -2.81
CA ALA A 221 19.16 13.35 -4.14
C ALA A 221 20.42 14.24 -4.33
N LYS A 222 21.38 13.73 -5.10
CA LYS A 222 22.54 14.53 -5.57
C LYS A 222 22.09 15.59 -6.58
N ASP A 223 22.99 16.46 -6.97
CA ASP A 223 22.73 17.41 -8.06
C ASP A 223 22.49 16.66 -9.37
N GLN A 224 21.55 17.18 -10.15
CA GLN A 224 21.18 16.58 -11.42
C GLN A 224 22.36 16.73 -12.39
N PRO A 225 22.77 15.67 -13.12
CA PRO A 225 23.77 15.80 -14.17
C PRO A 225 23.34 16.85 -15.21
N SER A 226 24.28 17.69 -15.67
CA SER A 226 24.02 18.75 -16.65
C SER A 226 23.41 18.23 -17.95
N SER A 227 23.62 16.98 -18.29
CA SER A 227 23.03 16.29 -19.45
C SER A 227 21.50 16.08 -19.40
N LEU A 228 20.87 16.23 -18.24
CA LEU A 228 19.41 16.09 -18.05
C LEU A 228 18.73 17.45 -17.81
N ALA A 229 19.48 18.55 -17.88
CA ALA A 229 19.00 19.91 -17.65
C ALA A 229 18.57 20.66 -18.92
N GLN A 230 18.57 19.98 -20.08
CA GLN A 230 18.15 20.52 -21.39
C GLN A 230 16.72 20.12 -21.76
#